data_b6213110c6a3998d0926ec2a9be5a131
#
_entry.id   b6213110c6a3998d0926ec2a9be5a131
#
_cell.length_a   1.000
_cell.length_b   1.000
_cell.length_c   1.000
_cell.angle_alpha   90.00
_cell.angle_beta   90.00
_cell.angle_gamma   90.00
#
_symmetry.space_group_name_H-M   'P 1'
#
loop_
_entity.id
_entity.type
_entity.pdbx_description
1 polymer ?
#
loop_
_entity_poly.entity_id
_entity_poly.type
_entity_poly.pdbx_seq_one_letter_code
_entity_poly.pdbx_strand_id
1 'polypeptide(L)'
;VVRPLFTSGARPPMPRPKPRPIIAVDGMVEPLSYSVRETPLLAGEQIGIYVPWRLSRMEIPDAKPHPDQLVESIAMSSIIPPRPTYVPMLPRCAVAALSDAQLETIVYAGQAFERDLPGLHAPNGPGTLLTPDANGVAYRMGFFIGDGTGVGKGQQVAGCILDQWSRGHRKAVWISKSAALI
;
A
#
# COMPACT_ATOMS: atom_id res chain seq x y z
N VAL A 1 -12.83 -13.45 -25.30
CA VAL A 1 -11.39 -13.71 -25.59
C VAL A 1 -10.62 -12.54 -25.01
N VAL A 2 -9.95 -12.74 -23.86
CA VAL A 2 -9.11 -11.73 -23.24
C VAL A 2 -7.82 -11.66 -24.06
N ARG A 3 -7.58 -10.57 -24.75
CA ARG A 3 -6.28 -10.34 -25.41
C ARG A 3 -5.22 -10.12 -24.34
N PRO A 4 -4.04 -10.77 -24.41
CA PRO A 4 -2.96 -10.51 -23.47
C PRO A 4 -2.56 -9.03 -23.56
N LEU A 5 -2.36 -8.42 -22.40
CA LEU A 5 -1.94 -7.01 -22.25
C LEU A 5 -0.55 -6.73 -22.86
N PHE A 6 0.22 -7.79 -23.12
CA PHE A 6 1.55 -7.69 -23.71
C PHE A 6 1.64 -8.66 -24.89
N THR A 7 1.96 -8.14 -26.07
CA THR A 7 2.28 -8.94 -27.26
C THR A 7 3.76 -9.35 -27.22
N SER A 8 4.09 -10.51 -27.79
CA SER A 8 5.47 -10.97 -27.96
C SER A 8 6.23 -9.92 -28.80
N GLY A 9 7.14 -9.20 -28.20
CA GLY A 9 7.82 -8.03 -28.79
C GLY A 9 7.68 -6.77 -27.94
N ALA A 10 6.97 -6.82 -26.81
CA ALA A 10 6.94 -5.71 -25.86
C ALA A 10 8.38 -5.41 -25.40
N ARG A 11 8.80 -4.14 -25.54
CA ARG A 11 10.09 -3.68 -25.01
C ARG A 11 10.12 -3.98 -23.50
N PRO A 12 11.29 -4.42 -22.98
CA PRO A 12 11.44 -4.57 -21.54
C PRO A 12 11.05 -3.26 -20.85
N PRO A 13 10.45 -3.33 -19.66
CA PRO A 13 10.07 -2.13 -18.93
C PRO A 13 11.28 -1.23 -18.79
N MET A 14 11.10 0.04 -19.15
CA MET A 14 12.18 1.03 -19.00
C MET A 14 12.57 1.16 -17.52
N PRO A 15 13.85 1.42 -17.25
CA PRO A 15 14.30 1.72 -15.90
C PRO A 15 13.40 2.78 -15.27
N ARG A 16 13.05 2.61 -14.00
CA ARG A 16 12.21 3.59 -13.31
C ARG A 16 12.87 4.97 -13.37
N PRO A 17 12.15 6.00 -13.81
CA PRO A 17 12.64 7.35 -13.67
C PRO A 17 12.91 7.60 -12.18
N LYS A 18 14.05 8.21 -11.87
CA LYS A 18 14.36 8.63 -10.50
C LYS A 18 13.18 9.47 -9.97
N PRO A 19 12.77 9.30 -8.71
CA PRO A 19 11.74 10.11 -8.12
C PRO A 19 12.07 11.59 -8.34
N ARG A 20 11.11 12.33 -8.84
CA ARG A 20 11.25 13.78 -8.91
C ARG A 20 11.25 14.33 -7.49
N PRO A 21 12.02 15.39 -7.21
CA PRO A 21 11.97 16.02 -5.89
C PRO A 21 10.52 16.35 -5.53
N ILE A 22 10.18 16.13 -4.27
CA ILE A 22 8.87 16.48 -3.73
C ILE A 22 8.69 17.98 -3.97
N ILE A 23 7.79 18.33 -4.87
CA ILE A 23 7.36 19.72 -4.99
C ILE A 23 6.40 19.92 -3.82
N ALA A 24 6.87 20.53 -2.75
CA ALA A 24 6.00 21.05 -1.71
C ALA A 24 5.00 21.99 -2.40
N VAL A 25 3.79 21.52 -2.56
CA VAL A 25 2.67 22.39 -2.93
C VAL A 25 2.31 23.08 -1.61
N ASP A 26 2.68 24.33 -1.48
CA ASP A 26 2.57 25.20 -0.32
C ASP A 26 1.58 24.73 0.75
N GLY A 27 2.10 24.19 1.87
CA GLY A 27 1.33 23.87 3.07
C GLY A 27 0.21 22.83 2.92
N MET A 28 -0.02 22.27 1.74
CA MET A 28 -1.12 21.32 1.49
C MET A 28 -0.76 19.86 1.75
N VAL A 29 0.52 19.49 1.72
CA VAL A 29 1.00 18.12 1.88
C VAL A 29 2.02 18.07 3.01
N GLU A 30 1.77 17.21 3.99
CA GLU A 30 2.61 17.08 5.18
C GLU A 30 2.99 15.60 5.40
N PRO A 31 4.13 15.32 6.04
CA PRO A 31 4.45 13.97 6.47
C PRO A 31 3.42 13.52 7.53
N LEU A 32 2.90 12.30 7.36
CA LEU A 32 2.04 11.70 8.36
C LEU A 32 2.81 11.52 9.68
N SER A 33 2.31 12.15 10.74
CA SER A 33 2.89 11.99 12.07
C SER A 33 2.41 10.69 12.70
N TYR A 34 3.33 9.81 13.04
CA TYR A 34 3.06 8.63 13.85
C TYR A 34 4.27 8.25 14.70
N SER A 35 4.03 7.56 15.80
CA SER A 35 5.07 6.94 16.62
C SER A 35 5.06 5.42 16.43
N VAL A 36 6.22 4.80 16.56
CA VAL A 36 6.39 3.34 16.46
C VAL A 36 6.39 2.73 17.84
N ARG A 37 5.55 1.72 18.07
CA ARG A 37 5.59 0.93 19.30
C ARG A 37 6.72 -0.09 19.21
N GLU A 38 7.64 -0.07 20.16
CA GLU A 38 8.73 -1.06 20.24
C GLU A 38 8.15 -2.46 20.50
N THR A 39 7.17 -2.54 21.40
CA THR A 39 6.42 -3.77 21.67
C THR A 39 5.04 -3.67 21.01
N PRO A 40 4.71 -4.56 20.08
CA PRO A 40 3.38 -4.58 19.47
C PRO A 40 2.29 -4.79 20.52
N LEU A 41 1.14 -4.17 20.34
CA LEU A 41 -0.03 -4.52 21.14
C LEU A 41 -0.47 -5.93 20.81
N LEU A 42 -0.73 -6.71 21.84
CA LEU A 42 -1.28 -8.05 21.68
C LEU A 42 -2.74 -7.98 21.23
N ALA A 43 -3.19 -9.05 20.58
CA ALA A 43 -4.59 -9.20 20.20
C ALA A 43 -5.52 -9.01 21.42
N GLY A 44 -6.71 -8.51 21.17
CA GLY A 44 -7.75 -8.38 22.19
C GLY A 44 -8.35 -9.72 22.58
N GLU A 45 -9.37 -9.68 23.44
CA GLU A 45 -10.12 -10.88 23.82
C GLU A 45 -10.77 -11.53 22.60
N GLN A 46 -10.60 -12.84 22.51
CA GLN A 46 -11.09 -13.63 21.39
C GLN A 46 -12.63 -13.74 21.43
N ILE A 47 -13.26 -13.50 20.29
CA ILE A 47 -14.69 -13.70 20.07
C ILE A 47 -14.88 -14.73 18.94
N GLY A 48 -15.08 -15.98 19.28
CA GLY A 48 -15.15 -17.07 18.31
C GLY A 48 -13.80 -17.27 17.59
N ILE A 49 -13.76 -17.11 16.26
CA ILE A 49 -12.56 -17.23 15.43
C ILE A 49 -11.91 -15.86 15.13
N TYR A 50 -12.44 -14.79 15.72
CA TYR A 50 -11.99 -13.43 15.51
C TYR A 50 -11.50 -12.78 16.80
N VAL A 51 -10.65 -11.78 16.64
CA VAL A 51 -10.26 -10.84 17.67
C VAL A 51 -10.51 -9.42 17.18
N PRO A 52 -10.80 -8.45 18.06
CA PRO A 52 -10.88 -7.05 17.67
C PRO A 52 -9.56 -6.60 17.03
N TRP A 53 -9.64 -6.04 15.84
CA TRP A 53 -8.48 -5.41 15.20
C TRP A 53 -8.05 -4.18 15.99
N ARG A 54 -6.76 -3.93 16.03
CA ARG A 54 -6.18 -2.72 16.60
C ARG A 54 -4.85 -2.37 15.94
N LEU A 55 -4.56 -1.10 15.90
CA LEU A 55 -3.29 -0.55 15.43
C LEU A 55 -2.15 -1.01 16.35
N SER A 56 -1.50 -2.13 16.02
CA SER A 56 -0.62 -2.83 16.95
C SER A 56 0.80 -2.27 17.01
N ARG A 57 1.35 -1.83 15.88
CA ARG A 57 2.78 -1.49 15.72
C ARG A 57 3.06 0.00 15.70
N MET A 58 2.05 0.81 15.54
CA MET A 58 2.19 2.27 15.50
C MET A 58 1.05 2.95 16.25
N GLU A 59 1.22 4.23 16.48
CA GLU A 59 0.21 5.12 17.03
C GLU A 59 0.16 6.37 16.18
N ILE A 60 -1.03 6.72 15.69
CA ILE A 60 -1.27 7.88 14.83
C ILE A 60 -2.17 8.83 15.66
N PRO A 61 -1.63 9.88 16.28
CA PRO A 61 -2.34 10.65 17.31
C PRO A 61 -3.67 11.25 16.84
N ASP A 62 -3.72 11.72 15.60
CA ASP A 62 -4.90 12.42 15.06
C ASP A 62 -5.76 11.51 14.16
N ALA A 63 -5.47 10.21 14.10
CA ALA A 63 -6.25 9.29 13.29
C ALA A 63 -7.61 9.01 13.93
N LYS A 64 -8.65 9.06 13.11
CA LYS A 64 -9.98 8.63 13.51
C LYS A 64 -10.05 7.10 13.53
N PRO A 65 -10.69 6.48 14.51
CA PRO A 65 -11.01 5.07 14.44
C PRO A 65 -11.94 4.80 13.25
N HIS A 66 -11.87 3.57 12.75
CA HIS A 66 -12.84 3.16 11.73
C HIS A 66 -14.28 3.25 12.31
N PRO A 67 -15.29 3.72 11.54
CA PRO A 67 -16.65 3.90 12.05
C PRO A 67 -17.27 2.58 12.52
N ASP A 68 -16.93 1.47 11.88
CA ASP A 68 -17.37 0.13 12.31
C ASP A 68 -16.25 -0.56 13.08
N GLN A 69 -16.64 -1.43 14.02
CA GLN A 69 -15.68 -2.26 14.75
C GLN A 69 -15.04 -3.26 13.81
N LEU A 70 -13.73 -3.09 13.58
CA LEU A 70 -12.95 -4.01 12.77
C LEU A 70 -12.54 -5.24 13.57
N VAL A 71 -12.53 -6.40 12.90
CA VAL A 71 -12.06 -7.65 13.46
C VAL A 71 -11.08 -8.32 12.50
N GLU A 72 -10.17 -9.09 13.04
CA GLU A 72 -9.24 -9.92 12.28
C GLU A 72 -9.33 -11.38 12.73
N SER A 73 -8.98 -12.31 11.88
CA SER A 73 -8.93 -13.72 12.27
C SER A 73 -7.77 -13.96 13.25
N ILE A 74 -7.91 -14.94 14.14
CA ILE A 74 -6.85 -15.31 15.09
C ILE A 74 -5.55 -15.63 14.36
N ALA A 75 -5.63 -16.28 13.20
CA ALA A 75 -4.45 -16.61 12.40
C ALA A 75 -3.71 -15.34 11.93
N MET A 76 -4.44 -14.30 11.53
CA MET A 76 -3.84 -13.03 11.12
C MET A 76 -3.31 -12.24 12.31
N SER A 77 -4.02 -12.22 13.43
CA SER A 77 -3.61 -11.50 14.63
C SER A 77 -2.34 -12.05 15.27
N SER A 78 -1.97 -13.29 14.97
CA SER A 78 -0.71 -13.90 15.40
C SER A 78 0.51 -13.42 14.59
N ILE A 79 0.28 -12.78 13.44
CA ILE A 79 1.34 -12.26 12.58
C ILE A 79 1.70 -10.85 13.04
N ILE A 80 2.88 -10.71 13.61
CA ILE A 80 3.37 -9.40 14.04
C ILE A 80 3.76 -8.59 12.79
N PRO A 81 3.15 -7.42 12.56
CA PRO A 81 3.54 -6.55 11.46
C PRO A 81 5.01 -6.13 11.57
N PRO A 82 5.72 -5.91 10.45
CA PRO A 82 7.08 -5.41 10.49
C PRO A 82 7.13 -4.01 11.13
N ARG A 83 8.32 -3.60 11.59
CA ARG A 83 8.50 -2.23 12.08
C ARG A 83 8.20 -1.24 10.93
N PRO A 84 7.28 -0.29 11.12
CA PRO A 84 7.01 0.72 10.10
C PRO A 84 8.19 1.70 10.01
N THR A 85 8.62 2.01 8.79
CA THR A 85 9.73 2.93 8.51
C THR A 85 9.38 3.97 7.46
N TYR A 86 8.25 3.83 6.80
CA TYR A 86 7.80 4.70 5.73
C TYR A 86 6.88 5.79 6.26
N VAL A 87 7.14 7.04 5.90
CA VAL A 87 6.33 8.19 6.29
C VAL A 87 5.56 8.69 5.06
N PRO A 88 4.24 8.44 4.97
CA PRO A 88 3.42 8.96 3.88
C PRO A 88 3.40 10.48 3.81
N MET A 89 3.28 11.02 2.60
CA MET A 89 3.13 12.45 2.32
C MET A 89 1.69 12.73 1.88
N LEU A 90 0.87 13.20 2.80
CA LEU A 90 -0.57 13.37 2.60
C LEU A 90 -1.05 14.78 2.93
N PRO A 91 -2.05 15.31 2.22
CA PRO A 91 -2.71 16.54 2.65
C PRO A 91 -3.51 16.29 3.94
N ARG A 92 -3.59 17.28 4.81
CA ARG A 92 -4.35 17.20 6.07
C ARG A 92 -5.80 16.75 5.87
N CYS A 93 -6.45 17.22 4.82
CA CYS A 93 -7.82 16.81 4.52
C CYS A 93 -7.94 15.30 4.21
N ALA A 94 -6.93 14.70 3.59
CA ALA A 94 -6.91 13.25 3.36
C ALA A 94 -6.68 12.49 4.66
N VAL A 95 -5.76 12.93 5.51
CA VAL A 95 -5.55 12.33 6.84
C VAL A 95 -6.84 12.41 7.67
N ALA A 96 -7.53 13.54 7.65
CA ALA A 96 -8.78 13.73 8.37
C ALA A 96 -9.96 12.89 7.82
N ALA A 97 -9.90 12.47 6.57
CA ALA A 97 -10.92 11.66 5.91
C ALA A 97 -10.71 10.15 6.06
N LEU A 98 -9.48 9.72 6.37
CA LEU A 98 -9.09 8.31 6.49
C LEU A 98 -9.13 7.85 7.94
N SER A 99 -9.46 6.58 8.14
CA SER A 99 -9.36 5.95 9.46
C SER A 99 -7.93 5.49 9.75
N ASP A 100 -7.66 5.18 11.01
CA ASP A 100 -6.39 4.61 11.48
C ASP A 100 -5.98 3.35 10.71
N ALA A 101 -6.90 2.41 10.46
CA ALA A 101 -6.67 1.21 9.65
C ALA A 101 -6.28 1.54 8.20
N GLN A 102 -6.94 2.55 7.63
CA GLN A 102 -6.64 2.98 6.25
C GLN A 102 -5.29 3.70 6.17
N LEU A 103 -4.93 4.49 7.17
CA LEU A 103 -3.63 5.14 7.26
C LEU A 103 -2.50 4.13 7.47
N GLU A 104 -2.71 3.11 8.33
CA GLU A 104 -1.77 2.00 8.51
C GLU A 104 -1.46 1.30 7.17
N THR A 105 -2.50 1.02 6.39
CA THR A 105 -2.33 0.43 5.05
C THR A 105 -1.43 1.27 4.15
N ILE A 106 -1.59 2.60 4.15
CA ILE A 106 -0.75 3.50 3.34
C ILE A 106 0.71 3.46 3.79
N VAL A 107 0.96 3.39 5.10
CA VAL A 107 2.32 3.26 5.64
C VAL A 107 2.98 1.96 5.13
N TYR A 108 2.32 0.81 5.30
CA TYR A 108 2.90 -0.46 4.89
C TYR A 108 2.98 -0.64 3.37
N ALA A 109 2.00 -0.14 2.63
CA ALA A 109 2.05 -0.14 1.17
C ALA A 109 3.22 0.71 0.66
N GLY A 110 3.39 1.92 1.20
CA GLY A 110 4.52 2.78 0.88
C GLY A 110 5.86 2.12 1.19
N GLN A 111 5.98 1.48 2.36
CA GLN A 111 7.18 0.74 2.75
C GLN A 111 7.49 -0.43 1.78
N ALA A 112 6.47 -1.10 1.26
CA ALA A 112 6.66 -2.12 0.24
C ALA A 112 7.10 -1.50 -1.09
N PHE A 113 6.52 -0.37 -1.49
CA PHE A 113 6.82 0.30 -2.74
C PHE A 113 8.24 0.88 -2.81
N GLU A 114 8.91 1.11 -1.69
CA GLU A 114 10.32 1.54 -1.67
C GLU A 114 11.29 0.39 -1.93
N ARG A 115 10.83 -0.85 -1.92
CA ARG A 115 11.66 -2.03 -2.13
C ARG A 115 11.47 -2.60 -3.53
N ASP A 116 12.54 -3.17 -4.06
CA ASP A 116 12.51 -3.96 -5.28
C ASP A 116 12.46 -5.46 -4.97
N LEU A 117 11.97 -6.23 -5.92
CA LEU A 117 12.14 -7.68 -5.91
C LEU A 117 13.65 -8.01 -5.94
N PRO A 118 14.08 -9.05 -5.22
CA PRO A 118 15.49 -9.46 -5.23
C PRO A 118 15.96 -9.80 -6.65
N GLY A 119 17.04 -9.15 -7.10
CA GLY A 119 17.63 -9.38 -8.42
C GLY A 119 16.94 -8.63 -9.56
N LEU A 120 17.43 -8.91 -10.76
CA LEU A 120 16.88 -8.37 -12.01
C LEU A 120 15.98 -9.43 -12.66
N HIS A 121 14.96 -8.99 -13.35
CA HIS A 121 13.98 -9.88 -13.97
C HIS A 121 13.61 -9.40 -15.37
N ALA A 122 13.24 -10.35 -16.23
CA ALA A 122 12.64 -10.09 -17.53
C ALA A 122 11.31 -10.82 -17.66
N PRO A 123 10.35 -10.28 -18.44
CA PRO A 123 9.11 -10.97 -18.74
C PRO A 123 9.40 -12.20 -19.61
N ASN A 124 8.82 -13.34 -19.25
CA ASN A 124 8.94 -14.59 -20.01
C ASN A 124 7.63 -14.91 -20.75
N GLY A 125 7.77 -15.48 -21.96
CA GLY A 125 6.65 -15.86 -22.80
C GLY A 125 5.74 -14.67 -23.14
N PRO A 126 4.41 -14.79 -22.94
CA PRO A 126 3.47 -13.70 -23.22
C PRO A 126 3.53 -12.53 -22.23
N GLY A 127 4.56 -12.44 -21.40
CA GLY A 127 4.73 -11.37 -20.40
C GLY A 127 3.90 -11.55 -19.13
N THR A 128 3.42 -12.75 -18.86
CA THR A 128 2.63 -13.08 -17.66
C THR A 128 3.46 -13.49 -16.46
N LEU A 129 4.73 -13.86 -16.68
CA LEU A 129 5.66 -14.29 -15.64
C LEU A 129 6.92 -13.44 -15.67
N LEU A 130 7.48 -13.20 -14.51
CA LEU A 130 8.80 -12.63 -14.35
C LEU A 130 9.79 -13.75 -14.02
N THR A 131 10.88 -13.84 -14.77
CA THR A 131 11.97 -14.77 -14.50
C THR A 131 13.24 -14.00 -14.17
N PRO A 132 14.09 -14.51 -13.25
CA PRO A 132 15.38 -13.92 -12.98
C PRO A 132 16.22 -13.85 -14.28
N ASP A 133 16.79 -12.69 -14.57
CA ASP A 133 17.60 -12.43 -15.75
C ASP A 133 18.65 -11.35 -15.43
N ALA A 134 19.93 -11.68 -15.63
CA ALA A 134 21.03 -10.73 -15.38
C ALA A 134 20.96 -9.47 -16.25
N ASN A 135 20.34 -9.55 -17.43
CA ASN A 135 20.11 -8.43 -18.34
C ASN A 135 18.70 -7.79 -18.15
N GLY A 136 17.95 -8.25 -17.17
CA GLY A 136 16.62 -7.75 -16.85
C GLY A 136 16.65 -6.38 -16.16
N VAL A 137 15.51 -6.01 -15.60
CA VAL A 137 15.34 -4.77 -14.84
C VAL A 137 14.85 -5.04 -13.43
N ALA A 138 15.10 -4.11 -12.51
CA ALA A 138 14.53 -4.16 -11.17
C ALA A 138 13.03 -3.88 -11.19
N TYR A 139 12.27 -4.72 -10.53
CA TYR A 139 10.83 -4.53 -10.34
C TYR A 139 10.53 -4.16 -8.90
N ARG A 140 9.66 -3.18 -8.72
CA ARG A 140 9.16 -2.76 -7.42
C ARG A 140 8.29 -3.87 -6.81
N MET A 141 8.37 -4.04 -5.50
CA MET A 141 7.42 -4.89 -4.78
C MET A 141 6.01 -4.30 -4.86
N GLY A 142 5.03 -5.19 -4.94
CA GLY A 142 3.62 -4.84 -4.78
C GLY A 142 3.19 -4.90 -3.32
N PHE A 143 1.96 -4.48 -3.06
CA PHE A 143 1.29 -4.63 -1.78
C PHE A 143 -0.11 -5.19 -1.99
N PHE A 144 -0.48 -6.18 -1.19
CA PHE A 144 -1.80 -6.81 -1.24
C PHE A 144 -2.67 -6.28 -0.10
N ILE A 145 -3.80 -5.67 -0.43
CA ILE A 145 -4.79 -5.22 0.55
C ILE A 145 -5.81 -6.34 0.70
N GLY A 146 -5.64 -7.16 1.75
CA GLY A 146 -6.46 -8.33 2.04
C GLY A 146 -7.69 -8.07 2.89
N ASP A 147 -8.02 -6.82 3.17
CA ASP A 147 -9.11 -6.43 4.04
C ASP A 147 -10.47 -6.92 3.56
N GLY A 148 -11.37 -7.16 4.48
CA GLY A 148 -12.75 -7.55 4.21
C GLY A 148 -13.55 -6.46 3.49
N THR A 149 -14.78 -6.81 3.14
CA THR A 149 -15.72 -5.85 2.59
C THR A 149 -16.10 -4.83 3.67
N GLY A 150 -16.19 -3.56 3.32
CA GLY A 150 -16.58 -2.47 4.22
C GLY A 150 -15.43 -1.67 4.80
N VAL A 151 -14.21 -2.20 4.90
CA VAL A 151 -13.03 -1.48 5.45
C VAL A 151 -12.62 -0.25 4.61
N GLY A 152 -13.17 -0.10 3.40
CA GLY A 152 -12.87 1.05 2.55
C GLY A 152 -11.59 0.90 1.72
N LYS A 153 -11.36 -0.29 1.13
CA LYS A 153 -10.20 -0.55 0.25
C LYS A 153 -10.00 0.49 -0.84
N GLY A 154 -11.08 1.02 -1.41
CA GLY A 154 -11.00 2.11 -2.40
C GLY A 154 -10.32 3.36 -1.85
N GLN A 155 -10.61 3.73 -0.62
CA GLN A 155 -9.97 4.86 0.06
C GLN A 155 -8.50 4.59 0.36
N GLN A 156 -8.15 3.36 0.75
CA GLN A 156 -6.76 2.94 0.95
C GLN A 156 -5.96 3.05 -0.35
N VAL A 157 -6.49 2.54 -1.47
CA VAL A 157 -5.84 2.65 -2.78
C VAL A 157 -5.71 4.11 -3.21
N ALA A 158 -6.76 4.91 -3.04
CA ALA A 158 -6.72 6.34 -3.35
C ALA A 158 -5.66 7.07 -2.50
N GLY A 159 -5.56 6.73 -1.21
CA GLY A 159 -4.54 7.26 -0.31
C GLY A 159 -3.11 6.88 -0.75
N CYS A 160 -2.90 5.63 -1.16
CA CYS A 160 -1.61 5.19 -1.73
C CYS A 160 -1.25 5.96 -3.02
N ILE A 161 -2.23 6.18 -3.91
CA ILE A 161 -2.02 6.97 -5.13
C ILE A 161 -1.68 8.41 -4.77
N LEU A 162 -2.38 9.00 -3.82
CA LEU A 162 -2.17 10.38 -3.39
C LEU A 162 -0.80 10.59 -2.76
N ASP A 163 -0.36 9.67 -1.90
CA ASP A 163 1.00 9.67 -1.34
C ASP A 163 2.06 9.60 -2.45
N GLN A 164 1.93 8.65 -3.38
CA GLN A 164 2.86 8.50 -4.49
C GLN A 164 2.81 9.71 -5.44
N TRP A 165 1.64 10.32 -5.62
CA TRP A 165 1.50 11.56 -6.38
C TRP A 165 2.24 12.71 -5.72
N SER A 166 2.13 12.86 -4.41
CA SER A 166 2.85 13.86 -3.63
C SER A 166 4.37 13.69 -3.72
N ARG A 167 4.84 12.46 -3.95
CA ARG A 167 6.26 12.13 -4.19
C ARG A 167 6.71 12.27 -5.65
N GLY A 168 5.85 12.76 -6.54
CA GLY A 168 6.18 13.03 -7.94
C GLY A 168 5.87 11.89 -8.90
N HIS A 169 5.27 10.78 -8.45
CA HIS A 169 4.80 9.70 -9.32
C HIS A 169 3.44 10.08 -9.94
N ARG A 170 3.46 10.82 -11.05
CA ARG A 170 2.29 11.47 -11.67
C ARG A 170 1.48 10.57 -12.61
N LYS A 171 1.70 9.26 -12.59
CA LYS A 171 0.97 8.30 -13.42
C LYS A 171 0.42 7.19 -12.55
N ALA A 172 -0.89 6.99 -12.59
CA ALA A 172 -1.57 5.89 -11.94
C ALA A 172 -2.53 5.23 -12.91
N VAL A 173 -2.70 3.92 -12.80
CA VAL A 173 -3.71 3.16 -13.55
C VAL A 173 -4.55 2.42 -12.54
N TRP A 174 -5.86 2.61 -12.61
CA TRP A 174 -6.83 1.89 -11.79
C TRP A 174 -7.57 0.88 -12.66
N ILE A 175 -7.48 -0.39 -12.31
CA ILE A 175 -8.18 -1.47 -13.01
C ILE A 175 -9.23 -2.04 -12.06
N SER A 176 -10.49 -2.02 -12.49
CA SER A 176 -11.61 -2.56 -11.73
C SER A 176 -12.29 -3.71 -12.47
N LYS A 177 -12.95 -4.60 -11.73
CA LYS A 177 -13.73 -5.70 -12.31
C LYS A 177 -14.92 -5.20 -13.12
N SER A 178 -15.52 -4.09 -12.75
CA SER A 178 -16.66 -3.50 -13.43
C SER A 178 -16.64 -1.99 -13.34
N ALA A 179 -17.26 -1.31 -14.32
CA ALA A 179 -17.40 0.15 -14.35
C ALA A 179 -18.22 0.70 -13.16
N ALA A 180 -19.09 -0.12 -12.57
CA ALA A 180 -19.89 0.28 -11.40
C ALA A 180 -19.07 0.42 -10.09
N LEU A 181 -17.81 0.03 -10.10
CA LEU A 181 -16.89 0.11 -8.96
C LEU A 181 -15.86 1.24 -9.09
N ILE A 182 -16.04 2.12 -10.05
CA ILE A 182 -15.15 3.27 -10.31
C ILE A 182 -15.80 4.55 -9.81
#